data_972eb0f39d5b4471c8c7e351b451678f
#
_entry.id   972eb0f39d5b4471c8c7e351b451678f
#
_cell.length_a   1.000
_cell.length_b   1.000
_cell.length_c   1.000
_cell.angle_alpha   90.00
_cell.angle_beta   90.00
_cell.angle_gamma   90.00
#
_symmetry.space_group_name_H-M   'P 1'
#
loop_
_entity.id
_entity.type
_entity.pdbx_description
1 polymer ?
#
loop_
_entity_poly.entity_id
_entity_poly.type
_entity_poly.pdbx_seq_one_letter_code
_entity_poly.pdbx_strand_id
1 'polypeptide(L)'
;PHVRDFAYKEDYEGEHRQKQIDLAIQLFEAMGIKRDDKEKRMDWMLRGFRQFDAPVSLVLTYDKYLEPAGITHFGLGALAYGIILSAWERGVGCVINGQGIMQSHIVRKHANIPDDQSIMICIAMGYPDDNFAANDVRSVRADNDELLTYVGF
;
A
#
# COMPACT_ATOMS: atom_id res chain seq x y z
N PRO A 1 -14.78 11.98 -5.91
CA PRO A 1 -14.48 11.89 -4.47
C PRO A 1 -14.17 10.44 -4.12
N HIS A 2 -13.17 10.24 -3.26
CA HIS A 2 -12.84 8.92 -2.73
C HIS A 2 -13.88 8.54 -1.68
N VAL A 3 -14.34 7.31 -1.71
CA VAL A 3 -15.35 6.78 -0.79
C VAL A 3 -14.75 5.57 -0.08
N ARG A 4 -13.89 5.83 0.91
CA ARG A 4 -13.30 4.81 1.77
C ARG A 4 -14.18 4.54 2.98
N ASP A 5 -14.08 3.33 3.53
CA ASP A 5 -14.84 2.96 4.71
C ASP A 5 -14.31 3.63 5.98
N PHE A 6 -13.04 4.03 6.01
CA PHE A 6 -12.46 4.79 7.11
C PHE A 6 -11.68 6.01 6.62
N ALA A 7 -11.61 7.05 7.43
CA ALA A 7 -10.83 8.24 7.15
C ALA A 7 -9.35 8.04 7.55
N TYR A 8 -8.43 8.49 6.70
CA TYR A 8 -7.03 8.58 7.05
C TYR A 8 -6.45 9.90 6.53
N LYS A 9 -5.34 10.31 7.12
CA LYS A 9 -4.66 11.54 6.67
C LYS A 9 -4.00 11.25 5.32
N GLU A 10 -4.44 11.95 4.28
CA GLU A 10 -3.92 11.81 2.92
C GLU A 10 -2.68 12.68 2.69
N ASP A 11 -2.57 13.81 3.39
CA ASP A 11 -1.51 14.78 3.22
C ASP A 11 -0.44 14.63 4.31
N TYR A 12 0.77 14.33 3.88
CA TYR A 12 1.95 14.39 4.73
C TYR A 12 2.50 15.81 4.76
N GLU A 13 3.15 16.18 5.87
CA GLU A 13 3.78 17.47 6.10
C GLU A 13 5.26 17.31 6.45
N GLY A 14 6.05 18.38 6.34
CA GLY A 14 7.46 18.41 6.73
C GLY A 14 8.28 17.31 6.07
N GLU A 15 9.10 16.64 6.86
CA GLU A 15 10.00 15.59 6.39
C GLU A 15 9.26 14.40 5.76
N HIS A 16 8.09 14.03 6.27
CA HIS A 16 7.30 12.94 5.71
C HIS A 16 6.86 13.26 4.28
N ARG A 17 6.47 14.51 4.05
CA ARG A 17 6.14 14.98 2.69
C ARG A 17 7.35 14.95 1.78
N GLN A 18 8.52 15.38 2.27
CA GLN A 18 9.76 15.34 1.49
C GLN A 18 10.14 13.92 1.10
N LYS A 19 10.11 12.97 2.05
CA LYS A 19 10.36 11.55 1.78
C LYS A 19 9.41 10.97 0.72
N GLN A 20 8.15 11.36 0.74
CA GLN A 20 7.16 10.95 -0.27
C GLN A 20 7.53 11.50 -1.66
N ILE A 21 7.94 12.77 -1.74
CA ILE A 21 8.35 13.40 -3.00
C ILE A 21 9.61 12.73 -3.55
N ASP A 22 10.61 12.52 -2.71
CA ASP A 22 11.89 11.92 -3.11
C ASP A 22 11.69 10.50 -3.66
N LEU A 23 10.84 9.71 -3.02
CA LEU A 23 10.49 8.37 -3.50
C LEU A 23 9.75 8.44 -4.85
N ALA A 24 8.83 9.38 -5.01
CA ALA A 24 8.10 9.55 -6.28
C ALA A 24 9.03 9.96 -7.42
N ILE A 25 10.02 10.81 -7.15
CA ILE A 25 11.05 11.20 -8.13
C ILE A 25 11.86 9.97 -8.55
N GLN A 26 12.37 9.19 -7.61
CA GLN A 26 13.13 7.97 -7.90
C GLN A 26 12.33 6.97 -8.75
N LEU A 27 11.06 6.77 -8.43
CA LEU A 27 10.17 5.89 -9.20
C LEU A 27 9.95 6.39 -10.63
N PHE A 28 9.71 7.69 -10.81
CA PHE A 28 9.51 8.27 -12.14
C PHE A 28 10.79 8.22 -12.97
N GLU A 29 11.94 8.46 -12.38
CA GLU A 29 13.23 8.34 -13.03
C GLU A 29 13.52 6.90 -13.48
N ALA A 30 13.33 5.92 -12.58
CA ALA A 30 13.51 4.51 -12.89
C ALA A 30 12.61 4.06 -14.05
N MET A 31 11.37 4.56 -14.09
CA MET A 31 10.38 4.24 -15.12
C MET A 31 10.50 5.09 -16.39
N GLY A 32 11.47 6.01 -16.46
CA GLY A 32 11.64 6.91 -17.60
C GLY A 32 10.44 7.84 -17.83
N ILE A 33 9.75 8.23 -16.75
CA ILE A 33 8.57 9.10 -16.79
C ILE A 33 9.00 10.54 -16.54
N LYS A 34 8.92 11.37 -17.57
CA LYS A 34 9.26 12.80 -17.46
C LYS A 34 8.14 13.59 -16.78
N ARG A 35 8.52 14.78 -16.24
CA ARG A 35 7.57 15.65 -15.52
C ARG A 35 6.44 16.17 -16.41
N ASP A 36 6.70 16.38 -17.68
CA ASP A 36 5.76 16.86 -18.69
C ASP A 36 4.98 15.74 -19.41
N ASP A 37 5.36 14.48 -19.22
CA ASP A 37 4.70 13.31 -19.80
C ASP A 37 3.43 12.97 -19.01
N LYS A 38 2.34 13.66 -19.36
CA LYS A 38 1.05 13.50 -18.68
C LYS A 38 0.45 12.12 -18.88
N GLU A 39 0.67 11.50 -20.03
CA GLU A 39 0.11 10.19 -20.37
C GLU A 39 0.74 9.10 -19.51
N LYS A 40 2.08 9.01 -19.50
CA LYS A 40 2.78 8.02 -18.66
C LYS A 40 2.54 8.24 -17.17
N ARG A 41 2.46 9.49 -16.72
CA ARG A 41 2.12 9.81 -15.33
C ARG A 41 0.72 9.34 -14.96
N MET A 42 -0.23 9.51 -15.85
CA MET A 42 -1.60 9.03 -15.66
C MET A 42 -1.64 7.49 -15.61
N ASP A 43 -0.97 6.82 -16.56
CA ASP A 43 -0.90 5.36 -16.56
C ASP A 43 -0.24 4.83 -15.28
N TRP A 44 0.87 5.44 -14.86
CA TRP A 44 1.53 5.10 -13.60
C TRP A 44 0.58 5.21 -12.40
N MET A 45 -0.17 6.30 -12.30
CA MET A 45 -1.15 6.51 -11.24
C MET A 45 -2.28 5.46 -11.29
N LEU A 46 -2.74 5.11 -12.48
CA LEU A 46 -3.82 4.13 -12.67
C LEU A 46 -3.39 2.69 -12.35
N ARG A 47 -2.09 2.39 -12.33
CA ARG A 47 -1.60 1.03 -11.99
C ARG A 47 -2.06 0.57 -10.60
N GLY A 48 -2.05 1.46 -9.62
CA GLY A 48 -2.56 1.14 -8.28
C GLY A 48 -4.04 0.74 -8.28
N PHE A 49 -4.87 1.41 -9.08
CA PHE A 49 -6.28 1.05 -9.25
C PHE A 49 -6.47 -0.29 -9.98
N ARG A 50 -5.54 -0.66 -10.86
CA ARG A 50 -5.51 -1.98 -11.53
C ARG A 50 -4.80 -3.06 -10.70
N GLN A 51 -4.52 -2.82 -9.42
CA GLN A 51 -3.80 -3.75 -8.53
C GLN A 51 -2.41 -4.13 -9.09
N PHE A 52 -1.75 -3.18 -9.79
CA PHE A 52 -0.45 -3.40 -10.44
C PHE A 52 -0.46 -4.56 -11.45
N ASP A 53 -1.61 -4.83 -12.05
CA ASP A 53 -1.86 -5.95 -12.96
C ASP A 53 -1.61 -7.35 -12.34
N ALA A 54 -1.60 -7.41 -11.00
CA ALA A 54 -1.44 -8.65 -10.25
C ALA A 54 -2.68 -9.55 -10.37
N PRO A 55 -2.49 -10.88 -10.48
CA PRO A 55 -3.61 -11.82 -10.68
C PRO A 55 -4.47 -12.02 -9.44
N VAL A 56 -3.98 -11.68 -8.26
CA VAL A 56 -4.69 -11.84 -6.99
C VAL A 56 -4.72 -10.52 -6.23
N SER A 57 -5.89 -10.19 -5.68
CA SER A 57 -6.06 -9.11 -4.73
C SER A 57 -6.72 -9.66 -3.47
N LEU A 58 -6.03 -9.52 -2.34
CA LEU A 58 -6.54 -9.93 -1.03
C LEU A 58 -7.02 -8.68 -0.31
N VAL A 59 -8.29 -8.66 0.10
CA VAL A 59 -8.89 -7.53 0.80
C VAL A 59 -9.01 -7.86 2.28
N LEU A 60 -8.41 -7.04 3.14
CA LEU A 60 -8.51 -7.17 4.59
C LEU A 60 -9.66 -6.32 5.11
N THR A 61 -10.53 -6.94 5.89
CA THR A 61 -11.69 -6.31 6.48
C THR A 61 -11.73 -6.56 7.99
N TYR A 62 -12.57 -5.81 8.69
CA TYR A 62 -12.87 -5.98 10.11
C TYR A 62 -14.30 -5.59 10.41
N ASP A 63 -14.87 -6.10 11.51
CA ASP A 63 -16.22 -5.77 11.94
C ASP A 63 -16.32 -4.29 12.30
N LYS A 64 -17.28 -3.56 11.72
CA LYS A 64 -17.43 -2.11 11.89
C LYS A 64 -17.50 -1.65 13.35
N TYR A 65 -18.07 -2.46 14.24
CA TYR A 65 -18.15 -2.10 15.65
C TYR A 65 -16.80 -2.02 16.36
N LEU A 66 -15.73 -2.59 15.76
CA LEU A 66 -14.36 -2.53 16.25
C LEU A 66 -13.60 -1.29 15.78
N GLU A 67 -14.19 -0.46 14.91
CA GLU A 67 -13.52 0.70 14.29
C GLU A 67 -12.87 1.66 15.31
N PRO A 68 -13.51 1.97 16.46
CA PRO A 68 -12.88 2.83 17.48
C PRO A 68 -11.66 2.24 18.16
N ALA A 69 -11.43 0.93 18.02
CA ALA A 69 -10.34 0.24 18.70
C ALA A 69 -9.07 0.24 17.85
N GLY A 70 -8.11 1.11 18.17
CA GLY A 70 -6.81 1.16 17.50
C GLY A 70 -6.07 -0.18 17.45
N ILE A 71 -6.32 -1.07 18.43
CA ILE A 71 -5.75 -2.42 18.47
C ILE A 71 -6.19 -3.28 17.26
N THR A 72 -7.38 -3.05 16.73
CA THR A 72 -7.87 -3.74 15.53
C THR A 72 -6.99 -3.42 14.32
N HIS A 73 -6.69 -2.15 14.10
CA HIS A 73 -5.83 -1.70 13.00
C HIS A 73 -4.39 -2.21 13.16
N PHE A 74 -3.88 -2.23 14.39
CA PHE A 74 -2.58 -2.84 14.70
C PHE A 74 -2.56 -4.34 14.37
N GLY A 75 -3.59 -5.07 14.78
CA GLY A 75 -3.73 -6.50 14.48
C GLY A 75 -3.81 -6.79 12.99
N LEU A 76 -4.56 -5.98 12.22
CA LEU A 76 -4.62 -6.10 10.77
C LEU A 76 -3.28 -5.81 10.10
N GLY A 77 -2.52 -4.83 10.59
CA GLY A 77 -1.16 -4.57 10.12
C GLY A 77 -0.23 -5.76 10.35
N ALA A 78 -0.29 -6.37 11.52
CA ALA A 78 0.48 -7.58 11.85
C ALA A 78 0.08 -8.77 10.96
N LEU A 79 -1.23 -8.98 10.72
CA LEU A 79 -1.73 -10.00 9.81
C LEU A 79 -1.24 -9.75 8.38
N ALA A 80 -1.36 -8.52 7.87
CA ALA A 80 -0.89 -8.15 6.54
C ALA A 80 0.60 -8.46 6.36
N TYR A 81 1.41 -8.11 7.36
CA TYR A 81 2.84 -8.38 7.34
C TYR A 81 3.15 -9.88 7.35
N GLY A 82 2.47 -10.67 8.16
CA GLY A 82 2.59 -12.12 8.18
C GLY A 82 2.25 -12.78 6.83
N ILE A 83 1.18 -12.30 6.18
CA ILE A 83 0.79 -12.75 4.83
C ILE A 83 1.90 -12.44 3.82
N ILE A 84 2.46 -11.23 3.84
CA ILE A 84 3.52 -10.81 2.92
C ILE A 84 4.77 -11.65 3.11
N LEU A 85 5.20 -11.91 4.35
CA LEU A 85 6.36 -12.76 4.63
C LEU A 85 6.15 -14.20 4.12
N SER A 86 4.96 -14.76 4.38
CA SER A 86 4.62 -16.10 3.92
C SER A 86 4.54 -16.22 2.40
N ALA A 87 4.07 -15.16 1.71
CA ALA A 87 4.05 -15.09 0.26
C ALA A 87 5.48 -14.99 -0.31
N TRP A 88 6.29 -14.11 0.28
CA TRP A 88 7.68 -13.90 -0.13
C TRP A 88 8.53 -15.16 -0.04
N GLU A 89 8.38 -15.96 1.02
CA GLU A 89 9.02 -17.25 1.17
C GLU A 89 8.73 -18.20 -0.02
N ARG A 90 7.60 -17.99 -0.70
CA ARG A 90 7.14 -18.79 -1.85
C ARG A 90 7.40 -18.12 -3.20
N GLY A 91 8.21 -17.06 -3.21
CA GLY A 91 8.50 -16.29 -4.42
C GLY A 91 7.35 -15.42 -4.93
N VAL A 92 6.32 -15.19 -4.11
CA VAL A 92 5.18 -14.33 -4.47
C VAL A 92 5.42 -12.90 -3.98
N GLY A 93 5.48 -11.96 -4.91
CA GLY A 93 5.57 -10.53 -4.62
C GLY A 93 4.24 -9.97 -4.12
N CYS A 94 4.31 -8.99 -3.22
CA CYS A 94 3.14 -8.35 -2.63
C CYS A 94 3.29 -6.84 -2.59
N VAL A 95 2.18 -6.13 -2.82
CA VAL A 95 2.07 -4.68 -2.63
C VAL A 95 0.87 -4.36 -1.76
N ILE A 96 1.10 -3.73 -0.61
CA ILE A 96 0.01 -3.13 0.19
C ILE A 96 -0.53 -1.93 -0.58
N ASN A 97 -1.79 -2.00 -1.00
CA ASN A 97 -2.36 -1.08 -1.97
C ASN A 97 -3.57 -0.32 -1.42
N GLY A 98 -3.33 0.94 -1.02
CA GLY A 98 -4.39 1.85 -0.59
C GLY A 98 -5.24 2.40 -1.74
N GLN A 99 -4.70 2.48 -2.98
CA GLN A 99 -5.47 2.94 -4.14
C GLN A 99 -6.55 1.93 -4.54
N GLY A 100 -6.27 0.64 -4.38
CA GLY A 100 -7.20 -0.44 -4.72
C GLY A 100 -8.49 -0.44 -3.91
N ILE A 101 -8.54 0.28 -2.78
CA ILE A 101 -9.72 0.41 -1.92
C ILE A 101 -10.33 1.82 -1.92
N MET A 102 -9.83 2.75 -2.73
CA MET A 102 -10.33 4.14 -2.76
C MET A 102 -11.81 4.27 -3.12
N GLN A 103 -12.37 3.24 -3.75
CA GLN A 103 -13.78 3.13 -4.06
C GLN A 103 -14.34 1.89 -3.34
N SER A 104 -14.41 1.95 -2.00
CA SER A 104 -14.79 0.80 -1.16
C SER A 104 -16.12 0.18 -1.55
N HIS A 105 -17.11 0.97 -1.97
CA HIS A 105 -18.41 0.45 -2.42
C HIS A 105 -18.32 -0.44 -3.67
N ILE A 106 -17.38 -0.16 -4.57
CA ILE A 106 -17.11 -1.00 -5.76
C ILE A 106 -16.43 -2.29 -5.31
N VAL A 107 -15.39 -2.17 -4.47
CA VAL A 107 -14.67 -3.35 -3.93
C VAL A 107 -15.64 -4.26 -3.18
N ARG A 108 -16.46 -3.70 -2.31
CA ARG A 108 -17.47 -4.41 -1.53
C ARG A 108 -18.40 -5.24 -2.43
N LYS A 109 -18.92 -4.62 -3.49
CA LYS A 109 -19.81 -5.28 -4.44
C LYS A 109 -19.13 -6.46 -5.16
N HIS A 110 -17.90 -6.27 -5.62
CA HIS A 110 -17.19 -7.29 -6.41
C HIS A 110 -16.60 -8.43 -5.56
N ALA A 111 -16.23 -8.13 -4.32
CA ALA A 111 -15.68 -9.11 -3.38
C ALA A 111 -16.75 -9.72 -2.45
N ASN A 112 -18.03 -9.37 -2.61
CA ASN A 112 -19.16 -9.81 -1.77
C ASN A 112 -18.91 -9.57 -0.27
N ILE A 113 -18.34 -8.41 0.08
CA ILE A 113 -18.03 -8.06 1.46
C ILE A 113 -19.33 -7.57 2.15
N PRO A 114 -19.72 -8.16 3.30
CA PRO A 114 -20.91 -7.77 4.05
C PRO A 114 -20.89 -6.29 4.48
N ASP A 115 -22.08 -5.71 4.68
CA ASP A 115 -22.21 -4.29 5.03
C ASP A 115 -21.75 -3.97 6.46
N ASP A 116 -21.69 -4.95 7.35
CA ASP A 116 -21.17 -4.84 8.71
C ASP A 116 -19.64 -4.92 8.80
N GLN A 117 -18.95 -5.15 7.68
CA GLN A 117 -17.51 -5.15 7.57
C GLN A 117 -16.99 -3.82 7.03
N SER A 118 -15.90 -3.29 7.60
CA SER A 118 -15.12 -2.18 7.05
C SER A 118 -13.93 -2.70 6.25
N ILE A 119 -13.71 -2.12 5.09
CA ILE A 119 -12.55 -2.43 4.24
C ILE A 119 -11.36 -1.60 4.70
N MET A 120 -10.30 -2.27 5.17
CA MET A 120 -9.09 -1.59 5.65
C MET A 120 -8.08 -1.33 4.56
N ILE A 121 -7.69 -2.38 3.84
CA ILE A 121 -6.61 -2.35 2.85
C ILE A 121 -6.74 -3.52 1.89
N CYS A 122 -6.09 -3.43 0.72
CA CYS A 122 -5.86 -4.61 -0.09
C CYS A 122 -4.37 -4.89 -0.29
N ILE A 123 -4.05 -6.13 -0.63
CA ILE A 123 -2.73 -6.60 -0.98
C ILE A 123 -2.82 -7.19 -2.37
N ALA A 124 -2.14 -6.55 -3.33
CA ALA A 124 -1.95 -7.11 -4.67
C ALA A 124 -0.84 -8.14 -4.62
N MET A 125 -1.06 -9.32 -5.22
CA MET A 125 -0.15 -10.45 -5.11
C MET A 125 0.05 -11.14 -6.46
N GLY A 126 1.29 -11.48 -6.78
CA GLY A 126 1.66 -12.17 -8.02
C GLY A 126 3.15 -12.48 -8.07
N TYR A 127 3.57 -13.22 -9.08
CA TYR A 127 5.01 -13.37 -9.31
C TYR A 127 5.59 -12.06 -9.85
N PRO A 128 6.68 -11.55 -9.25
CA PRO A 128 7.26 -10.29 -9.68
C PRO A 128 7.87 -10.41 -11.09
N ASP A 129 7.78 -9.34 -11.85
CA ASP A 129 8.56 -9.17 -13.08
C ASP A 129 9.93 -8.60 -12.70
N ASP A 130 10.96 -9.44 -12.73
CA ASP A 130 12.32 -9.07 -12.34
C ASP A 130 12.94 -7.98 -13.24
N ASN A 131 12.37 -7.76 -14.44
CA ASN A 131 12.81 -6.72 -15.37
C ASN A 131 12.06 -5.38 -15.18
N PHE A 132 11.13 -5.32 -14.23
CA PHE A 132 10.35 -4.10 -14.01
C PHE A 132 11.16 -3.09 -13.21
N ALA A 133 11.60 -2.00 -13.85
CA ALA A 133 12.57 -1.05 -13.31
C ALA A 133 12.16 -0.42 -11.94
N ALA A 134 10.88 -0.28 -11.67
CA ALA A 134 10.43 0.23 -10.36
C ALA A 134 10.79 -0.71 -9.19
N ASN A 135 11.04 -2.00 -9.44
CA ASN A 135 11.46 -2.95 -8.42
C ASN A 135 12.89 -2.71 -7.91
N ASP A 136 13.71 -1.96 -8.66
CA ASP A 136 15.07 -1.60 -8.26
C ASP A 136 15.11 -0.40 -7.30
N VAL A 137 14.02 0.35 -7.20
CA VAL A 137 13.94 1.51 -6.33
C VAL A 137 13.90 1.08 -4.87
N ARG A 138 14.85 1.60 -4.07
CA ARG A 138 14.93 1.35 -2.63
C ARG A 138 14.68 2.65 -1.87
N SER A 139 13.63 2.68 -1.05
CA SER A 139 13.39 3.80 -0.15
C SER A 139 14.42 3.82 0.98
N VAL A 140 14.93 4.99 1.29
CA VAL A 140 15.83 5.20 2.42
C VAL A 140 15.07 4.93 3.73
N ARG A 141 15.70 4.20 4.64
CA ARG A 141 15.21 3.97 6.01
C ARG A 141 16.10 4.70 6.99
N ALA A 142 15.52 5.15 8.09
CA ALA A 142 16.29 5.67 9.22
C ALA A 142 17.18 4.55 9.81
N ASP A 143 18.34 4.92 10.31
CA ASP A 143 19.23 3.98 10.97
C ASP A 143 18.63 3.50 12.29
N ASN A 144 19.05 2.31 12.73
CA ASN A 144 18.55 1.73 13.98
C ASN A 144 18.84 2.63 15.19
N ASP A 145 19.97 3.31 15.20
CA ASP A 145 20.36 4.23 16.29
C ASP A 145 19.46 5.46 16.41
N GLU A 146 18.77 5.83 15.32
CA GLU A 146 17.76 6.89 15.32
C GLU A 146 16.40 6.41 15.85
N LEU A 147 16.12 5.11 15.73
CA LEU A 147 14.81 4.52 16.02
C LEU A 147 14.75 3.78 17.36
N LEU A 148 15.88 3.26 17.84
CA LEU A 148 15.95 2.38 18.98
C LEU A 148 16.62 3.07 20.17
N THR A 149 15.97 2.96 21.32
CA THR A 149 16.59 3.33 22.61
C THR A 149 16.75 2.07 23.43
N TYR A 150 17.98 1.74 23.79
CA TYR A 150 18.30 0.61 24.64
C TYR A 150 18.30 1.04 26.11
N VAL A 151 17.58 0.32 26.94
CA VAL A 151 17.51 0.58 28.38
C VAL A 151 17.97 -0.66 29.15
N GLY A 152 18.92 -0.47 30.09
CA GLY A 152 19.43 -1.56 30.95
C GLY A 152 20.55 -2.39 30.32
N PHE A 153 21.22 -1.87 29.29
CA PHE A 153 22.38 -2.48 28.65
C PHE A 153 23.61 -1.60 28.82
#